data_a8a92b5d1231545f6427759d2b1d68ae
#
_entry.id   a8a92b5d1231545f6427759d2b1d68ae
#
_cell.length_a   1.000
_cell.length_b   1.000
_cell.length_c   1.000
_cell.angle_alpha   90.00
_cell.angle_beta   90.00
_cell.angle_gamma   90.00
#
_symmetry.space_group_name_H-M   'P 1'
#
loop_
_entity.id
_entity.type
_entity.pdbx_description
1 polymer ?
#
loop_
_entity_poly.entity_id
_entity_poly.type
_entity_poly.pdbx_seq_one_letter_code
_entity_poly.pdbx_strand_id
1 'polypeptide(L)'
;MSKKIPSALLLNDIHVSKDNIPEFQKNWDEALYICDQYGIEDMIIGGDLWLSRSSQTLSTLMAVRQAIIKATKAGISITVAEGNHCKVDQESVLGYSHLFSEYPHVYVVDDYSIINISNDVELYIMSYFPENGSFVERLKKMVKAELNASVHN
;
A
#
# COMPACT_ATOMS: atom_id res chain seq x y z
N MET A 1 -4.74 -28.22 16.97
CA MET A 1 -4.61 -26.74 16.78
C MET A 1 -4.34 -26.49 15.31
N SER A 2 -5.19 -25.74 14.61
CA SER A 2 -4.90 -25.36 13.23
C SER A 2 -3.66 -24.44 13.21
N LYS A 3 -2.71 -24.74 12.34
CA LYS A 3 -1.51 -23.91 12.16
C LYS A 3 -1.97 -22.58 11.56
N LYS A 4 -1.70 -21.46 12.23
CA LYS A 4 -1.95 -20.13 11.67
C LYS A 4 -1.01 -19.91 10.48
N ILE A 5 -1.57 -19.55 9.35
CA ILE A 5 -0.84 -19.25 8.11
C ILE A 5 -0.91 -17.74 7.89
N PRO A 6 0.22 -17.04 7.70
CA PRO A 6 0.21 -15.61 7.36
C PRO A 6 -0.50 -15.40 6.01
N SER A 7 -1.38 -14.42 5.94
CA SER A 7 -2.13 -14.09 4.71
C SER A 7 -1.53 -12.94 3.93
N ALA A 8 -0.82 -12.03 4.60
CA ALA A 8 -0.17 -10.89 3.96
C ALA A 8 1.00 -10.37 4.80
N LEU A 9 1.90 -9.64 4.17
CA LEU A 9 2.94 -8.84 4.83
C LEU A 9 2.51 -7.38 4.85
N LEU A 10 2.38 -6.79 6.04
CA LEU A 10 2.04 -5.38 6.22
C LEU A 10 3.29 -4.55 6.51
N LEU A 11 3.50 -3.50 5.73
CA LEU A 11 4.57 -2.53 5.87
C LEU A 11 3.98 -1.11 5.99
N ASN A 12 4.54 -0.31 6.89
CA ASN A 12 4.18 1.09 7.07
C ASN A 12 5.43 1.93 7.31
N ASP A 13 5.32 3.25 7.10
CA ASP A 13 6.35 4.23 7.47
C ASP A 13 7.73 3.91 6.88
N ILE A 14 7.77 3.50 5.62
CA ILE A 14 9.02 3.13 4.93
C ILE A 14 9.90 4.37 4.70
N HIS A 15 9.29 5.52 4.38
CA HIS A 15 9.93 6.82 4.25
C HIS A 15 11.15 6.83 3.30
N VAL A 16 10.95 6.30 2.09
CA VAL A 16 12.03 6.27 1.08
C VAL A 16 12.42 7.69 0.68
N SER A 17 13.72 7.94 0.70
CA SER A 17 14.34 9.18 0.27
C SER A 17 15.64 8.92 -0.48
N LYS A 18 16.22 9.95 -1.12
CA LYS A 18 17.52 9.82 -1.80
C LYS A 18 18.65 9.38 -0.86
N ASP A 19 18.52 9.65 0.44
CA ASP A 19 19.58 9.48 1.43
C ASP A 19 19.58 8.07 2.06
N ASN A 20 18.48 7.29 1.89
CA ASN A 20 18.35 5.94 2.47
C ASN A 20 18.08 4.83 1.44
N ILE A 21 18.33 5.07 0.16
CA ILE A 21 18.06 4.08 -0.89
C ILE A 21 18.73 2.72 -0.63
N PRO A 22 20.02 2.63 -0.22
CA PRO A 22 20.66 1.33 0.04
C PRO A 22 19.99 0.57 1.19
N GLU A 23 19.60 1.27 2.26
CA GLU A 23 18.87 0.69 3.39
C GLU A 23 17.49 0.21 2.97
N PHE A 24 16.74 1.05 2.24
CA PHE A 24 15.45 0.67 1.67
C PHE A 24 15.57 -0.61 0.83
N GLN A 25 16.54 -0.69 -0.07
CA GLN A 25 16.73 -1.87 -0.93
C GLN A 25 17.00 -3.14 -0.12
N LYS A 26 17.85 -3.04 0.92
CA LYS A 26 18.15 -4.15 1.82
C LYS A 26 16.89 -4.62 2.57
N ASN A 27 16.13 -3.68 3.14
CA ASN A 27 14.92 -4.00 3.89
C ASN A 27 13.82 -4.58 2.96
N TRP A 28 13.76 -4.11 1.72
CA TRP A 28 12.85 -4.66 0.72
C TRP A 28 13.20 -6.10 0.35
N ASP A 29 14.49 -6.39 0.20
CA ASP A 29 14.96 -7.76 -0.07
C ASP A 29 14.64 -8.70 1.11
N GLU A 30 14.75 -8.22 2.34
CA GLU A 30 14.34 -8.97 3.53
C GLU A 30 12.82 -9.20 3.54
N ALA A 31 12.02 -8.19 3.19
CA ALA A 31 10.57 -8.33 3.06
C ALA A 31 10.19 -9.41 2.02
N LEU A 32 10.83 -9.43 0.85
CA LEU A 32 10.63 -10.45 -0.16
C LEU A 32 11.05 -11.84 0.32
N TYR A 33 12.16 -11.93 1.04
CA TYR A 33 12.60 -13.18 1.65
C TYR A 33 11.58 -13.72 2.67
N ILE A 34 11.00 -12.85 3.50
CA ILE A 34 9.93 -13.22 4.44
C ILE A 34 8.70 -13.74 3.66
N CYS A 35 8.29 -13.05 2.60
CA CYS A 35 7.18 -13.51 1.77
C CYS A 35 7.43 -14.92 1.21
N ASP A 36 8.62 -15.18 0.67
CA ASP A 36 9.01 -16.48 0.14
C ASP A 36 8.98 -17.57 1.23
N GLN A 37 9.58 -17.31 2.40
CA GLN A 37 9.66 -18.28 3.50
C GLN A 37 8.29 -18.69 4.06
N TYR A 38 7.32 -17.80 4.00
CA TYR A 38 5.98 -18.04 4.56
C TYR A 38 4.90 -18.26 3.51
N GLY A 39 5.25 -18.24 2.21
CA GLY A 39 4.30 -18.38 1.11
C GLY A 39 3.30 -17.23 1.03
N ILE A 40 3.73 -16.02 1.34
CA ILE A 40 2.91 -14.81 1.30
C ILE A 40 2.93 -14.26 -0.12
N GLU A 41 1.75 -14.08 -0.72
CA GLU A 41 1.58 -13.54 -2.07
C GLU A 41 1.08 -12.09 -2.09
N ASP A 42 0.69 -11.55 -0.93
CA ASP A 42 0.16 -10.20 -0.78
C ASP A 42 1.02 -9.34 0.16
N MET A 43 1.50 -8.21 -0.35
CA MET A 43 2.20 -7.19 0.42
C MET A 43 1.34 -5.93 0.48
N ILE A 44 1.14 -5.39 1.67
CA ILE A 44 0.32 -4.21 1.92
C ILE A 44 1.20 -3.11 2.46
N ILE A 45 1.24 -1.97 1.79
CA ILE A 45 1.88 -0.74 2.27
C ILE A 45 0.76 0.19 2.73
N GLY A 46 0.60 0.29 4.05
CA GLY A 46 -0.53 0.99 4.67
C GLY A 46 -0.36 2.51 4.78
N GLY A 47 0.73 3.06 4.27
CA GLY A 47 1.00 4.50 4.22
C GLY A 47 2.49 4.83 4.37
N ASP A 48 2.81 6.07 4.08
CA ASP A 48 4.13 6.69 4.23
C ASP A 48 5.28 5.90 3.60
N LEU A 49 5.05 5.45 2.34
CA LEU A 49 6.11 4.90 1.48
C LEU A 49 7.18 5.96 1.20
N TRP A 50 6.78 7.21 1.00
CA TRP A 50 7.63 8.34 0.64
C TRP A 50 7.92 9.22 1.84
N LEU A 51 9.15 9.73 1.97
CA LEU A 51 9.52 10.67 3.04
C LEU A 51 9.09 12.10 2.74
N SER A 52 9.31 12.58 1.52
CA SER A 52 9.08 13.98 1.15
C SER A 52 7.68 14.22 0.59
N ARG A 53 6.98 15.23 1.12
CA ARG A 53 5.68 15.68 0.60
C ARG A 53 5.81 16.56 -0.63
N SER A 54 6.87 17.35 -0.71
CA SER A 54 6.98 18.43 -1.70
C SER A 54 7.43 17.96 -3.07
N SER A 55 8.30 16.95 -3.11
CA SER A 55 8.83 16.39 -4.36
C SER A 55 9.57 15.09 -4.14
N GLN A 56 9.71 14.29 -5.19
CA GLN A 56 10.53 13.09 -5.20
C GLN A 56 11.68 13.26 -6.19
N THR A 57 12.88 12.79 -5.83
CA THR A 57 14.01 12.77 -6.76
C THR A 57 13.85 11.60 -7.74
N LEU A 58 14.46 11.73 -8.92
CA LEU A 58 14.46 10.65 -9.90
C LEU A 58 15.06 9.36 -9.32
N SER A 59 16.12 9.46 -8.53
CA SER A 59 16.75 8.31 -7.88
C SER A 59 15.80 7.59 -6.93
N THR A 60 15.02 8.33 -6.13
CA THR A 60 13.99 7.77 -5.25
C THR A 60 12.88 7.07 -6.04
N LEU A 61 12.36 7.72 -7.08
CA LEU A 61 11.33 7.12 -7.96
C LEU A 61 11.82 5.82 -8.60
N MET A 62 13.06 5.82 -9.09
CA MET A 62 13.65 4.64 -9.72
C MET A 62 13.91 3.51 -8.73
N ALA A 63 14.33 3.82 -7.49
CA ALA A 63 14.52 2.81 -6.45
C ALA A 63 13.20 2.12 -6.08
N VAL A 64 12.12 2.88 -5.87
CA VAL A 64 10.79 2.32 -5.59
C VAL A 64 10.26 1.53 -6.79
N ARG A 65 10.42 2.06 -8.01
CA ARG A 65 10.04 1.33 -9.23
C ARG A 65 10.72 -0.03 -9.33
N GLN A 66 12.04 -0.09 -9.08
CA GLN A 66 12.79 -1.35 -9.12
C GLN A 66 12.31 -2.33 -8.04
N ALA A 67 12.04 -1.84 -6.83
CA ALA A 67 11.51 -2.63 -5.73
C ALA A 67 10.15 -3.25 -6.09
N ILE A 68 9.22 -2.47 -6.63
CA ILE A 68 7.91 -2.93 -7.10
C ILE A 68 8.06 -4.00 -8.18
N ILE A 69 8.88 -3.75 -9.20
CA ILE A 69 9.11 -4.73 -10.27
C ILE A 69 9.72 -6.03 -9.73
N LYS A 70 10.62 -5.95 -8.76
CA LYS A 70 11.23 -7.12 -8.12
C LYS A 70 10.19 -7.96 -7.40
N ALA A 71 9.30 -7.33 -6.63
CA ALA A 71 8.22 -8.00 -5.92
C ALA A 71 7.21 -8.66 -6.88
N THR A 72 6.73 -7.94 -7.88
CA THR A 72 5.74 -8.47 -8.83
C THR A 72 6.31 -9.61 -9.69
N LYS A 73 7.60 -9.55 -10.05
CA LYS A 73 8.30 -10.67 -10.71
C LYS A 73 8.47 -11.89 -9.81
N ALA A 74 8.50 -11.70 -8.50
CA ALA A 74 8.50 -12.80 -7.52
C ALA A 74 7.09 -13.36 -7.24
N GLY A 75 6.05 -12.87 -7.93
CA GLY A 75 4.67 -13.32 -7.77
C GLY A 75 3.92 -12.64 -6.64
N ILE A 76 4.46 -11.54 -6.09
CA ILE A 76 3.84 -10.81 -4.99
C ILE A 76 2.99 -9.66 -5.54
N SER A 77 1.72 -9.63 -5.15
CA SER A 77 0.82 -8.50 -5.38
C SER A 77 1.06 -7.42 -4.33
N ILE A 78 1.07 -6.17 -4.76
CA ILE A 78 1.30 -5.03 -3.87
C ILE A 78 0.03 -4.18 -3.82
N THR A 79 -0.47 -3.95 -2.61
CA THR A 79 -1.49 -2.93 -2.34
C THR A 79 -0.81 -1.77 -1.62
N VAL A 80 -0.96 -0.55 -2.11
CA VAL A 80 -0.38 0.64 -1.49
C VAL A 80 -1.42 1.72 -1.27
N ALA A 81 -1.55 2.17 -0.02
CA ALA A 81 -2.31 3.36 0.35
C ALA A 81 -1.35 4.53 0.61
N GLU A 82 -1.81 5.73 0.33
CA GLU A 82 -1.03 6.94 0.54
C GLU A 82 -1.12 7.41 1.99
N GLY A 83 0.02 7.64 2.62
CA GLY A 83 0.11 8.28 3.93
C GLY A 83 0.15 9.81 3.82
N ASN A 84 0.30 10.48 4.96
CA ASN A 84 0.34 11.94 5.01
C ASN A 84 1.61 12.54 4.37
N HIS A 85 2.68 11.76 4.19
CA HIS A 85 3.89 12.14 3.48
C HIS A 85 3.85 11.83 1.97
N CYS A 86 2.83 11.13 1.51
CA CYS A 86 2.74 10.65 0.14
C CYS A 86 2.05 11.62 -0.82
N LYS A 87 1.52 12.73 -0.32
CA LYS A 87 0.74 13.71 -1.08
C LYS A 87 1.29 15.11 -0.90
N VAL A 88 1.33 15.89 -1.98
CA VAL A 88 1.67 17.31 -1.94
C VAL A 88 0.60 18.10 -1.19
N ASP A 89 -0.67 17.82 -1.51
CA ASP A 89 -1.85 18.31 -0.82
C ASP A 89 -2.56 17.14 -0.14
N GLN A 90 -2.75 17.22 1.19
CA GLN A 90 -3.33 16.14 1.98
C GLN A 90 -4.81 15.87 1.68
N GLU A 91 -5.55 16.83 1.15
CA GLU A 91 -6.92 16.64 0.67
C GLU A 91 -6.97 16.09 -0.77
N SER A 92 -5.84 16.08 -1.48
CA SER A 92 -5.77 15.47 -2.80
C SER A 92 -6.05 13.96 -2.72
N VAL A 93 -6.79 13.45 -3.68
CA VAL A 93 -7.00 12.01 -3.85
C VAL A 93 -5.70 11.35 -4.31
N LEU A 94 -5.00 11.96 -5.28
CA LEU A 94 -3.79 11.39 -5.86
C LEU A 94 -2.55 11.70 -5.03
N GLY A 95 -1.74 10.68 -4.81
CA GLY A 95 -0.40 10.79 -4.25
C GLY A 95 0.68 10.29 -5.20
N TYR A 96 1.91 10.21 -4.72
CA TYR A 96 3.05 9.80 -5.55
C TYR A 96 2.96 8.35 -6.04
N SER A 97 2.38 7.45 -5.25
CA SER A 97 2.27 6.03 -5.62
C SER A 97 1.31 5.80 -6.79
N HIS A 98 0.45 6.79 -7.13
CA HIS A 98 -0.42 6.73 -8.30
C HIS A 98 0.36 6.51 -9.62
N LEU A 99 1.64 6.88 -9.66
CA LEU A 99 2.54 6.57 -10.79
C LEU A 99 2.62 5.08 -11.13
N PHE A 100 2.29 4.21 -10.18
CA PHE A 100 2.37 2.76 -10.34
C PHE A 100 1.00 2.08 -10.52
N SER A 101 -0.10 2.84 -10.61
CA SER A 101 -1.46 2.32 -10.69
C SER A 101 -1.72 1.41 -11.90
N GLU A 102 -0.97 1.61 -12.98
CA GLU A 102 -1.07 0.80 -14.21
C GLU A 102 -0.10 -0.40 -14.23
N TYR A 103 0.68 -0.62 -13.15
CA TYR A 103 1.60 -1.75 -13.10
C TYR A 103 0.84 -3.05 -12.80
N PRO A 104 1.16 -4.16 -13.49
CA PRO A 104 0.57 -5.46 -13.19
C PRO A 104 0.80 -5.84 -11.73
N HIS A 105 -0.25 -6.36 -11.07
CA HIS A 105 -0.22 -6.79 -9.67
C HIS A 105 0.11 -5.66 -8.67
N VAL A 106 -0.11 -4.40 -9.05
CA VAL A 106 -0.01 -3.24 -8.15
C VAL A 106 -1.37 -2.56 -8.06
N TYR A 107 -1.87 -2.43 -6.85
CA TYR A 107 -3.16 -1.81 -6.52
C TYR A 107 -2.92 -0.56 -5.70
N VAL A 108 -3.03 0.61 -6.34
CA VAL A 108 -2.90 1.89 -5.65
C VAL A 108 -4.27 2.32 -5.14
N VAL A 109 -4.35 2.52 -3.84
CA VAL A 109 -5.56 2.98 -3.16
C VAL A 109 -5.49 4.49 -3.01
N ASP A 110 -6.06 5.22 -3.95
CA ASP A 110 -6.06 6.69 -3.91
C ASP A 110 -7.06 7.25 -2.90
N ASP A 111 -8.21 6.61 -2.75
CA ASP A 111 -9.28 6.98 -1.80
C ASP A 111 -9.44 5.90 -0.73
N TYR A 112 -10.31 4.93 -0.97
CA TYR A 112 -10.48 3.73 -0.14
C TYR A 112 -10.77 2.52 -1.03
N SER A 113 -10.51 1.34 -0.48
CA SER A 113 -10.82 0.07 -1.16
C SER A 113 -11.15 -1.02 -0.16
N ILE A 114 -11.92 -2.00 -0.60
CA ILE A 114 -12.18 -3.26 0.11
C ILE A 114 -11.61 -4.36 -0.78
N ILE A 115 -10.63 -5.09 -0.28
CA ILE A 115 -9.85 -6.05 -1.06
C ILE A 115 -9.88 -7.41 -0.36
N ASN A 116 -10.21 -8.47 -1.10
CA ASN A 116 -10.07 -9.82 -0.61
C ASN A 116 -8.61 -10.27 -0.73
N ILE A 117 -7.95 -10.51 0.40
CA ILE A 117 -6.59 -11.04 0.47
C ILE A 117 -6.61 -12.57 0.39
N SER A 118 -7.63 -13.19 0.97
CA SER A 118 -7.88 -14.63 0.92
C SER A 118 -9.37 -14.90 1.05
N ASN A 119 -9.79 -16.16 0.94
CA ASN A 119 -11.21 -16.55 1.05
C ASN A 119 -11.88 -16.07 2.36
N ASP A 120 -11.10 -15.89 3.41
CA ASP A 120 -11.60 -15.57 4.75
C ASP A 120 -11.12 -14.22 5.29
N VAL A 121 -10.37 -13.43 4.48
CA VAL A 121 -9.77 -12.16 4.93
C VAL A 121 -10.06 -11.04 3.96
N GLU A 122 -10.86 -10.08 4.40
CA GLU A 122 -11.08 -8.81 3.71
C GLU A 122 -10.22 -7.71 4.33
N LEU A 123 -9.57 -6.92 3.48
CA LEU A 123 -8.83 -5.73 3.85
C LEU A 123 -9.65 -4.47 3.56
N TYR A 124 -9.96 -3.71 4.60
CA TYR A 124 -10.51 -2.36 4.49
C TYR A 124 -9.35 -1.37 4.59
N ILE A 125 -9.03 -0.73 3.50
CA ILE A 125 -7.89 0.18 3.43
C ILE A 125 -8.31 1.53 2.87
N MET A 126 -7.82 2.60 3.48
CA MET A 126 -8.07 3.97 3.06
C MET A 126 -6.77 4.78 3.11
N SER A 127 -6.54 5.58 2.08
CA SER A 127 -5.46 6.56 2.08
C SER A 127 -5.68 7.64 3.12
N TYR A 128 -4.61 8.28 3.55
CA TYR A 128 -4.68 9.34 4.54
C TYR A 128 -5.49 10.55 4.02
N PHE A 129 -6.38 11.02 4.87
CA PHE A 129 -7.05 12.31 4.76
C PHE A 129 -7.11 12.93 6.16
N PRO A 130 -7.01 14.27 6.30
CA PRO A 130 -7.06 14.93 7.59
C PRO A 130 -8.38 14.67 8.34
N GLU A 131 -8.33 14.46 9.65
CA GLU A 131 -9.53 14.25 10.49
C GLU A 131 -10.47 15.46 10.49
N ASN A 132 -9.90 16.66 10.45
CA ASN A 132 -10.67 17.91 10.33
C ASN A 132 -11.08 18.22 8.88
N GLY A 133 -10.75 17.35 7.93
CA GLY A 133 -11.12 17.41 6.52
C GLY A 133 -12.10 16.30 6.13
N SER A 134 -11.77 15.57 5.08
CA SER A 134 -12.67 14.59 4.47
C SER A 134 -12.60 13.16 5.03
N PHE A 135 -11.75 12.88 6.04
CA PHE A 135 -11.55 11.52 6.59
C PHE A 135 -12.86 10.84 7.03
N VAL A 136 -13.63 11.51 7.89
CA VAL A 136 -14.87 10.93 8.47
C VAL A 136 -15.93 10.67 7.39
N GLU A 137 -16.03 11.57 6.40
CA GLU A 137 -16.97 11.41 5.29
C GLU A 137 -16.62 10.18 4.43
N ARG A 138 -15.32 10.00 4.12
CA ARG A 138 -14.81 8.88 3.34
C ARG A 138 -14.98 7.56 4.09
N LEU A 139 -14.69 7.54 5.39
CA LEU A 139 -14.92 6.37 6.24
C LEU A 139 -16.38 5.94 6.22
N LYS A 140 -17.32 6.90 6.34
CA LYS A 140 -18.76 6.61 6.24
C LYS A 140 -19.15 6.05 4.89
N LYS A 141 -18.55 6.54 3.78
CA LYS A 141 -18.80 6.01 2.44
C LYS A 141 -18.31 4.57 2.31
N MET A 142 -17.12 4.26 2.82
CA MET A 142 -16.56 2.90 2.81
C MET A 142 -17.45 1.91 3.57
N VAL A 143 -17.87 2.27 4.80
CA VAL A 143 -18.78 1.43 5.62
C VAL A 143 -20.14 1.23 4.93
N LYS A 144 -20.68 2.27 4.30
CA LYS A 144 -21.95 2.16 3.56
C LYS A 144 -21.84 1.27 2.32
N ALA A 145 -20.71 1.29 1.64
CA ALA A 145 -20.47 0.43 0.48
C ALA A 145 -20.49 -1.05 0.88
N GLU A 146 -19.89 -1.41 2.01
CA GLU A 146 -19.94 -2.77 2.57
C GLU A 146 -21.35 -3.22 2.92
N LEU A 147 -22.12 -2.37 3.64
CA LEU A 147 -23.51 -2.70 4.02
C LEU A 147 -24.39 -2.99 2.80
N ASN A 148 -24.18 -2.25 1.70
CA ASN A 148 -24.92 -2.48 0.45
C ASN A 148 -24.48 -3.77 -0.24
N ALA A 149 -23.21 -4.14 -0.19
CA ALA A 149 -22.70 -5.40 -0.74
C ALA A 149 -23.25 -6.62 0.01
N SER A 150 -23.38 -6.51 1.34
CA SER A 150 -23.89 -7.59 2.21
C SER A 150 -25.38 -7.86 2.04
N VAL A 151 -26.16 -6.89 1.52
CA VAL A 151 -27.62 -7.04 1.29
C VAL A 151 -27.91 -7.74 -0.04
N HIS A 152 -26.94 -7.84 -0.96
CA HIS A 152 -27.11 -8.44 -2.28
C HIS A 152 -26.50 -9.86 -2.41
N ASN A 153 -25.97 -10.43 -1.33
CA ASN A 153 -25.53 -11.81 -1.20
C ASN A 153 -26.51 -12.59 -0.30
#